data_0e52d7b0b0791e07c25d5afb0713ed13
#
_entry.id   0e52d7b0b0791e07c25d5afb0713ed13
#
_cell.length_a   1.000
_cell.length_b   1.000
_cell.length_c   1.000
_cell.angle_alpha   90.00
_cell.angle_beta   90.00
_cell.angle_gamma   90.00
#
_symmetry.space_group_name_H-M   'P 1'
#
loop_
_entity.id
_entity.type
_entity.pdbx_description
1 polymer ?
#
loop_
_entity_poly.entity_id
_entity_poly.type
_entity_poly.pdbx_seq_one_letter_code
_entity_poly.pdbx_strand_id
1 'polypeptide(L)'
;MAVYKIAGLNVEYACRFDLLKQRSEKYLCDETDARINLSLDENYFSSRRKKFPTLSDSEIEYIGMGAAFYKELLRFEGMLLHASAVELDGEAYLFSAPSGTGKSTHTEGWLKAFDKAQIINDDKPAIRKVDGSYFAFGTPFSGKHDISLNKGYPIKGICFLDRGNNEIKKLTAQQAMTPLFNQTIRPDDESKMDLLCERVEDLLANVSFYAMLCDTSEKAVKMAYDMMK
;
A
#
# COMPACT_ATOMS: atom_id res chain seq x y z
N MET A 1 22.26 13.03 0.94
CA MET A 1 20.96 12.33 0.86
C MET A 1 20.94 11.51 -0.40
N ALA A 2 20.18 10.44 -0.47
CA ALA A 2 20.07 9.62 -1.68
C ALA A 2 18.67 9.78 -2.27
N VAL A 3 18.54 9.59 -3.58
CA VAL A 3 17.25 9.67 -4.29
C VAL A 3 16.77 8.27 -4.63
N TYR A 4 15.49 8.03 -4.40
CA TYR A 4 14.83 6.75 -4.60
C TYR A 4 13.63 6.92 -5.53
N LYS A 5 13.45 6.01 -6.48
CA LYS A 5 12.26 5.98 -7.36
C LYS A 5 11.16 5.18 -6.68
N ILE A 6 10.19 5.85 -6.05
CA ILE A 6 9.10 5.20 -5.33
C ILE A 6 7.76 5.65 -5.92
N ALA A 7 6.92 4.71 -6.31
CA ALA A 7 5.64 4.97 -6.95
C ALA A 7 5.74 5.91 -8.18
N GLY A 8 6.84 5.79 -8.94
CA GLY A 8 7.12 6.64 -10.11
C GLY A 8 7.59 8.06 -9.79
N LEU A 9 7.84 8.40 -8.53
CA LEU A 9 8.30 9.70 -8.06
C LEU A 9 9.75 9.61 -7.53
N ASN A 10 10.51 10.68 -7.72
CA ASN A 10 11.82 10.83 -7.12
C ASN A 10 11.66 11.35 -5.70
N VAL A 11 12.08 10.54 -4.74
CA VAL A 11 11.96 10.79 -3.30
C VAL A 11 13.35 10.86 -2.68
N GLU A 12 13.70 11.98 -2.09
CA GLU A 12 15.00 12.19 -1.44
C GLU A 12 14.86 12.01 0.07
N TYR A 13 15.73 11.17 0.65
CA TYR A 13 15.91 11.06 2.10
C TYR A 13 17.27 10.46 2.47
N ALA A 14 17.61 10.59 3.75
CA ALA A 14 18.75 9.92 4.35
C ALA A 14 18.26 8.82 5.30
N CYS A 15 18.79 7.61 5.16
CA CYS A 15 18.58 6.53 6.12
C CYS A 15 19.63 6.66 7.23
N ARG A 16 19.19 6.77 8.49
CA ARG A 16 20.05 6.76 9.66
C ARG A 16 20.36 5.33 10.13
N PHE A 17 19.41 4.39 9.87
CA PHE A 17 19.47 3.02 10.35
C PHE A 17 19.32 2.01 9.21
N ASP A 18 19.80 0.78 9.46
CA ASP A 18 19.92 -0.26 8.45
C ASP A 18 18.58 -0.77 7.90
N LEU A 19 17.52 -0.82 8.72
CA LEU A 19 16.22 -1.35 8.29
C LEU A 19 15.67 -0.59 7.08
N LEU A 20 15.59 0.74 7.17
CA LEU A 20 15.10 1.57 6.06
C LEU A 20 16.07 1.53 4.88
N LYS A 21 17.39 1.54 5.15
CA LYS A 21 18.43 1.48 4.12
C LYS A 21 18.32 0.23 3.26
N GLN A 22 18.28 -0.95 3.89
CA GLN A 22 18.18 -2.25 3.19
C GLN A 22 16.91 -2.33 2.34
N ARG A 23 15.76 -1.93 2.90
CA ARG A 23 14.47 -1.95 2.19
C ARG A 23 14.40 -0.97 1.03
N SER A 24 15.19 0.12 1.10
CA SER A 24 15.23 1.16 0.07
C SER A 24 16.20 0.87 -1.07
N GLU A 25 17.14 -0.07 -0.91
CA GLU A 25 18.21 -0.33 -1.90
C GLU A 25 17.67 -0.55 -3.32
N LYS A 26 16.64 -1.37 -3.48
CA LYS A 26 16.05 -1.67 -4.80
C LYS A 26 15.29 -0.49 -5.43
N TYR A 27 15.11 0.60 -4.68
CA TYR A 27 14.47 1.83 -5.16
C TYR A 27 15.47 2.94 -5.47
N LEU A 28 16.77 2.75 -5.16
CA LEU A 28 17.82 3.72 -5.41
C LEU A 28 17.88 4.06 -6.90
N CYS A 29 18.03 5.35 -7.21
CA CYS A 29 18.21 5.84 -8.58
C CYS A 29 19.25 6.97 -8.65
N ASP A 30 19.81 7.21 -9.85
CA ASP A 30 20.82 8.23 -10.10
C ASP A 30 20.22 9.61 -10.44
N GLU A 31 18.91 9.77 -10.33
CA GLU A 31 18.23 11.04 -10.59
C GLU A 31 18.49 12.03 -9.46
N THR A 32 18.49 13.32 -9.76
CA THR A 32 18.85 14.38 -8.80
C THR A 32 17.72 15.34 -8.49
N ASP A 33 16.63 15.36 -9.28
CA ASP A 33 15.48 16.24 -9.13
C ASP A 33 14.40 15.58 -8.26
N ALA A 34 14.57 15.66 -6.96
CA ALA A 34 13.60 15.10 -6.02
C ALA A 34 12.29 15.91 -6.04
N ARG A 35 11.16 15.19 -6.19
CA ARG A 35 9.79 15.74 -6.10
C ARG A 35 9.28 15.75 -4.66
N ILE A 36 9.77 14.83 -3.84
CA ILE A 36 9.43 14.67 -2.42
C ILE A 36 10.73 14.63 -1.63
N ASN A 37 10.84 15.47 -0.59
CA ASN A 37 11.95 15.46 0.36
C ASN A 37 11.42 15.04 1.73
N LEU A 38 12.01 13.98 2.31
CA LEU A 38 11.58 13.44 3.60
C LEU A 38 12.70 13.56 4.62
N SER A 39 12.33 13.98 5.83
CA SER A 39 13.23 14.00 6.98
C SER A 39 12.46 13.79 8.29
N LEU A 40 13.14 13.23 9.27
CA LEU A 40 12.65 13.12 10.64
C LEU A 40 13.67 13.79 11.57
N ASP A 41 13.21 14.71 12.39
CA ASP A 41 14.05 15.40 13.38
C ASP A 41 14.16 14.61 14.69
N GLU A 42 15.04 15.05 15.59
CA GLU A 42 15.23 14.39 16.88
C GLU A 42 14.01 14.56 17.81
N ASN A 43 13.20 15.60 17.62
CA ASN A 43 11.95 15.77 18.37
C ASN A 43 10.95 14.68 18.02
N TYR A 44 10.89 14.28 16.72
CA TYR A 44 10.09 13.14 16.28
C TYR A 44 10.52 11.86 17.01
N PHE A 45 11.83 11.51 16.97
CA PHE A 45 12.35 10.32 17.63
C PHE A 45 12.06 10.33 19.13
N SER A 46 12.35 11.45 19.82
CA SER A 46 12.12 11.60 21.25
C SER A 46 10.65 11.40 21.64
N SER A 47 9.73 11.96 20.84
CA SER A 47 8.29 11.80 21.07
C SER A 47 7.82 10.35 20.87
N ARG A 48 8.37 9.67 19.83
CA ARG A 48 8.01 8.28 19.52
C ARG A 48 8.57 7.29 20.52
N ARG A 49 9.80 7.46 21.00
CA ARG A 49 10.38 6.64 22.09
C ARG A 49 9.51 6.69 23.37
N LYS A 50 9.01 7.89 23.71
CA LYS A 50 8.09 8.05 24.86
C LYS A 50 6.75 7.33 24.66
N LYS A 51 6.18 7.43 23.46
CA LYS A 51 4.87 6.86 23.16
C LYS A 51 4.92 5.34 22.94
N PHE A 52 6.01 4.84 22.38
CA PHE A 52 6.21 3.43 21.98
C PHE A 52 7.57 2.91 22.45
N PRO A 53 7.75 2.68 23.76
CA PRO A 53 9.05 2.36 24.35
C PRO A 53 9.61 1.00 23.91
N THR A 54 8.82 0.16 23.26
CA THR A 54 9.24 -1.16 22.75
C THR A 54 9.81 -1.11 21.34
N LEU A 55 9.63 0.02 20.61
CA LEU A 55 10.18 0.18 19.28
C LEU A 55 11.63 0.64 19.32
N SER A 56 12.47 0.03 18.51
CA SER A 56 13.83 0.51 18.23
C SER A 56 13.81 1.80 17.40
N ASP A 57 14.90 2.57 17.44
CA ASP A 57 15.04 3.76 16.59
C ASP A 57 14.96 3.42 15.10
N SER A 58 15.43 2.26 14.70
CA SER A 58 15.34 1.74 13.34
C SER A 58 13.89 1.52 12.89
N GLU A 59 13.05 0.98 13.78
CA GLU A 59 11.61 0.82 13.51
C GLU A 59 10.88 2.16 13.53
N ILE A 60 11.26 3.07 14.44
CA ILE A 60 10.72 4.44 14.51
C ILE A 60 11.00 5.18 13.21
N GLU A 61 12.24 5.11 12.69
CA GLU A 61 12.60 5.71 11.40
C GLU A 61 11.76 5.12 10.25
N TYR A 62 11.72 3.79 10.13
CA TYR A 62 10.99 3.09 9.09
C TYR A 62 9.51 3.46 9.07
N ILE A 63 8.84 3.41 10.22
CA ILE A 63 7.43 3.77 10.33
C ILE A 63 7.21 5.26 10.05
N GLY A 64 8.09 6.11 10.57
CA GLY A 64 8.01 7.56 10.41
C GLY A 64 8.19 8.03 8.98
N MET A 65 9.22 7.51 8.30
CA MET A 65 9.46 7.81 6.90
C MET A 65 8.32 7.32 6.00
N GLY A 66 7.78 6.13 6.27
CA GLY A 66 6.60 5.64 5.57
C GLY A 66 5.40 6.56 5.74
N ALA A 67 5.10 6.95 6.98
CA ALA A 67 4.00 7.87 7.26
C ALA A 67 4.20 9.25 6.58
N ALA A 68 5.43 9.78 6.58
CA ALA A 68 5.76 11.02 5.91
C ALA A 68 5.59 10.90 4.39
N PHE A 69 6.11 9.83 3.78
CA PHE A 69 5.95 9.57 2.35
C PHE A 69 4.47 9.55 1.93
N TYR A 70 3.64 8.78 2.61
CA TYR A 70 2.22 8.67 2.23
C TYR A 70 1.42 9.94 2.46
N LYS A 71 1.80 10.77 3.44
CA LYS A 71 1.19 12.10 3.63
C LYS A 71 1.57 13.06 2.49
N GLU A 72 2.81 13.00 1.99
CA GLU A 72 3.22 13.82 0.83
C GLU A 72 2.67 13.27 -0.49
N LEU A 73 2.49 11.96 -0.61
CA LEU A 73 1.95 11.30 -1.81
C LEU A 73 0.55 11.82 -2.19
N LEU A 74 -0.23 12.31 -1.23
CA LEU A 74 -1.54 12.92 -1.48
C LEU A 74 -1.47 14.09 -2.47
N ARG A 75 -0.38 14.84 -2.49
CA ARG A 75 -0.15 15.96 -3.43
C ARG A 75 0.15 15.48 -4.85
N PHE A 76 0.43 14.20 -5.03
CA PHE A 76 0.83 13.59 -6.31
C PHE A 76 -0.20 12.55 -6.79
N GLU A 77 -1.48 12.81 -6.53
CA GLU A 77 -2.61 11.96 -6.90
C GLU A 77 -2.49 10.52 -6.37
N GLY A 78 -1.92 10.37 -5.18
CA GLY A 78 -1.71 9.08 -4.58
C GLY A 78 -2.11 9.01 -3.12
N MET A 79 -2.24 7.79 -2.61
CA MET A 79 -2.57 7.50 -1.23
C MET A 79 -2.03 6.12 -0.81
N LEU A 80 -1.98 5.87 0.50
CA LEU A 80 -1.76 4.53 1.03
C LEU A 80 -3.08 3.75 1.05
N LEU A 81 -2.98 2.47 0.76
CA LEU A 81 -3.97 1.48 1.19
C LEU A 81 -3.26 0.36 1.97
N HIS A 82 -3.73 0.05 3.18
CA HIS A 82 -3.29 -1.13 3.92
C HIS A 82 -3.88 -2.38 3.27
N ALA A 83 -3.12 -2.96 2.37
CA ALA A 83 -3.50 -4.10 1.54
C ALA A 83 -2.28 -4.95 1.19
N SER A 84 -2.52 -6.21 0.83
CA SER A 84 -1.58 -6.99 0.06
C SER A 84 -1.98 -6.90 -1.41
N ALA A 85 -1.02 -6.60 -2.30
CA ALA A 85 -1.24 -6.41 -3.72
C ALA A 85 -0.49 -7.47 -4.53
N VAL A 86 -1.21 -8.16 -5.42
CA VAL A 86 -0.70 -9.19 -6.33
C VAL A 86 -0.80 -8.69 -7.76
N GLU A 87 0.23 -8.94 -8.54
CA GLU A 87 0.22 -8.79 -9.99
C GLU A 87 -0.09 -10.13 -10.65
N LEU A 88 -0.96 -10.14 -11.64
CA LEU A 88 -1.18 -11.25 -12.56
C LEU A 88 -1.56 -10.71 -13.95
N ASP A 89 -0.85 -11.19 -14.97
CA ASP A 89 -1.05 -10.84 -16.39
C ASP A 89 -1.03 -9.32 -16.67
N GLY A 90 -0.18 -8.58 -15.92
CA GLY A 90 0.00 -7.13 -16.07
C GLY A 90 -1.00 -6.27 -15.31
N GLU A 91 -1.87 -6.84 -14.50
CA GLU A 91 -2.88 -6.15 -13.70
C GLU A 91 -2.68 -6.38 -12.19
N ALA A 92 -3.05 -5.40 -11.36
CA ALA A 92 -2.95 -5.47 -9.91
C ALA A 92 -4.29 -5.80 -9.25
N TYR A 93 -4.29 -6.80 -8.39
CA TYR A 93 -5.40 -7.23 -7.53
C TYR A 93 -5.04 -6.93 -6.08
N LEU A 94 -5.84 -6.10 -5.40
CA LEU A 94 -5.54 -5.67 -4.03
C LEU A 94 -6.52 -6.31 -3.04
N PHE A 95 -5.97 -6.82 -1.96
CA PHE A 95 -6.71 -7.45 -0.87
C PHE A 95 -6.48 -6.70 0.43
N SER A 96 -7.53 -6.08 0.93
CA SER A 96 -7.48 -5.24 2.14
C SER A 96 -8.33 -5.84 3.25
N ALA A 97 -7.83 -5.77 4.47
CA ALA A 97 -8.53 -6.24 5.67
C ALA A 97 -7.83 -5.71 6.93
N PRO A 98 -8.46 -5.74 8.10
CA PRO A 98 -7.77 -5.54 9.38
C PRO A 98 -6.57 -6.47 9.55
N SER A 99 -5.59 -6.06 10.38
CA SER A 99 -4.42 -6.91 10.66
C SER A 99 -4.84 -8.27 11.22
N GLY A 100 -4.20 -9.35 10.75
CA GLY A 100 -4.48 -10.71 11.21
C GLY A 100 -5.71 -11.39 10.58
N THR A 101 -6.43 -10.75 9.67
CA THR A 101 -7.59 -11.35 8.97
C THR A 101 -7.18 -12.41 7.95
N GLY A 102 -5.95 -12.33 7.37
CA GLY A 102 -5.44 -13.31 6.42
C GLY A 102 -5.09 -12.78 5.03
N LYS A 103 -4.85 -11.46 4.89
CA LYS A 103 -4.43 -10.85 3.60
C LYS A 103 -3.26 -11.59 2.96
N SER A 104 -2.13 -11.69 3.68
CA SER A 104 -0.92 -12.34 3.17
C SER A 104 -1.15 -13.81 2.84
N THR A 105 -1.93 -14.52 3.66
CA THR A 105 -2.31 -15.91 3.37
C THR A 105 -3.12 -16.03 2.07
N HIS A 106 -4.05 -15.09 1.83
CA HIS A 106 -4.83 -15.08 0.59
C HIS A 106 -3.92 -14.81 -0.63
N THR A 107 -3.02 -13.84 -0.54
CA THR A 107 -2.09 -13.51 -1.65
C THR A 107 -1.01 -14.57 -1.85
N GLU A 108 -0.54 -15.25 -0.80
CA GLU A 108 0.27 -16.48 -0.95
C GLU A 108 -0.49 -17.59 -1.69
N GLY A 109 -1.80 -17.66 -1.49
CA GLY A 109 -2.67 -18.56 -2.26
C GLY A 109 -2.66 -18.27 -3.77
N TRP A 110 -2.58 -16.97 -4.16
CA TRP A 110 -2.43 -16.57 -5.55
C TRP A 110 -1.12 -17.07 -6.16
N LEU A 111 -0.01 -16.97 -5.44
CA LEU A 111 1.29 -17.49 -5.90
C LEU A 111 1.29 -19.01 -6.13
N LYS A 112 0.45 -19.74 -5.38
CA LYS A 112 0.30 -21.19 -5.53
C LYS A 112 -0.67 -21.55 -6.67
N ALA A 113 -1.71 -20.75 -6.89
CA ALA A 113 -2.75 -21.02 -7.87
C ALA A 113 -2.39 -20.55 -9.29
N PHE A 114 -1.49 -19.55 -9.41
CA PHE A 114 -1.10 -18.93 -10.67
C PHE A 114 0.42 -18.78 -10.76
N ASP A 115 1.06 -19.56 -11.62
CA ASP A 115 2.53 -19.62 -11.77
C ASP A 115 3.19 -18.26 -12.07
N LYS A 116 2.44 -17.33 -12.70
CA LYS A 116 2.95 -16.01 -13.07
C LYS A 116 2.67 -14.92 -12.03
N ALA A 117 1.89 -15.23 -10.99
CA ALA A 117 1.53 -14.23 -9.99
C ALA A 117 2.76 -13.76 -9.20
N GLN A 118 2.81 -12.47 -8.89
CA GLN A 118 3.87 -11.84 -8.10
C GLN A 118 3.27 -10.90 -7.06
N ILE A 119 3.84 -10.83 -5.86
CA ILE A 119 3.43 -9.84 -4.86
C ILE A 119 4.08 -8.49 -5.19
N ILE A 120 3.24 -7.48 -5.44
CA ILE A 120 3.68 -6.10 -5.67
C ILE A 120 4.14 -5.48 -4.35
N ASN A 121 3.33 -5.64 -3.28
CA ASN A 121 3.63 -5.19 -1.92
C ASN A 121 2.71 -5.90 -0.93
N ASP A 122 3.26 -6.44 0.16
CA ASP A 122 2.47 -7.26 1.11
C ASP A 122 1.77 -6.49 2.23
N ASP A 123 1.97 -5.17 2.37
CA ASP A 123 1.39 -4.44 3.50
C ASP A 123 0.88 -3.04 3.13
N LYS A 124 1.68 -2.28 2.41
CA LYS A 124 1.41 -0.86 2.14
C LYS A 124 1.75 -0.48 0.69
N PRO A 125 1.04 -1.02 -0.31
CA PRO A 125 1.17 -0.50 -1.68
C PRO A 125 0.81 0.98 -1.72
N ALA A 126 1.52 1.74 -2.55
CA ALA A 126 1.08 3.08 -2.92
C ALA A 126 0.07 2.96 -4.06
N ILE A 127 -1.11 3.55 -3.89
CA ILE A 127 -2.07 3.73 -4.96
C ILE A 127 -1.86 5.11 -5.54
N ARG A 128 -1.74 5.22 -6.86
CA ARG A 128 -1.54 6.51 -7.51
C ARG A 128 -2.23 6.55 -8.86
N LYS A 129 -2.83 7.70 -9.20
CA LYS A 129 -3.36 7.97 -10.54
C LYS A 129 -2.23 8.46 -11.44
N VAL A 130 -2.03 7.81 -12.56
CA VAL A 130 -1.01 8.15 -13.57
C VAL A 130 -1.69 8.10 -14.93
N ASP A 131 -1.61 9.20 -15.68
CA ASP A 131 -2.22 9.33 -17.01
C ASP A 131 -3.71 8.90 -17.04
N GLY A 132 -4.45 9.28 -16.00
CA GLY A 132 -5.88 9.01 -15.86
C GLY A 132 -6.26 7.61 -15.35
N SER A 133 -5.30 6.71 -15.16
CA SER A 133 -5.52 5.35 -14.66
C SER A 133 -4.92 5.14 -13.27
N TYR A 134 -5.54 4.30 -12.46
CA TYR A 134 -5.02 3.96 -11.13
C TYR A 134 -4.05 2.78 -11.18
N PHE A 135 -2.90 2.96 -10.53
CA PHE A 135 -1.85 1.97 -10.39
C PHE A 135 -1.60 1.63 -8.92
N ALA A 136 -1.26 0.38 -8.65
CA ALA A 136 -0.68 -0.05 -7.39
C ALA A 136 0.82 -0.22 -7.56
N PHE A 137 1.60 0.42 -6.69
CA PHE A 137 3.05 0.39 -6.70
C PHE A 137 3.59 -0.31 -5.47
N GLY A 138 4.66 -1.07 -5.66
CA GLY A 138 5.48 -1.51 -4.55
C GLY A 138 6.26 -0.33 -3.94
N THR A 139 6.50 -0.41 -2.64
CA THR A 139 7.22 0.61 -1.87
C THR A 139 8.18 -0.05 -0.88
N PRO A 140 9.17 0.67 -0.35
CA PRO A 140 10.03 0.17 0.72
C PRO A 140 9.25 -0.21 2.00
N PHE A 141 8.01 0.27 2.14
CA PHE A 141 7.17 0.11 3.33
C PHE A 141 6.28 -1.13 3.23
N SER A 142 6.90 -2.31 3.13
CA SER A 142 6.29 -3.59 2.76
C SER A 142 5.95 -4.52 3.94
N GLY A 143 5.89 -4.00 5.16
CA GLY A 143 5.54 -4.80 6.34
C GLY A 143 6.69 -5.69 6.86
N LYS A 144 6.33 -6.81 7.51
CA LYS A 144 7.30 -7.66 8.22
C LYS A 144 8.22 -8.46 7.30
N HIS A 145 7.69 -8.95 6.19
CA HIS A 145 8.37 -9.91 5.31
C HIS A 145 9.20 -9.27 4.19
N ASP A 146 9.19 -7.93 4.09
CA ASP A 146 9.90 -7.16 3.05
C ASP A 146 9.62 -7.64 1.62
N ILE A 147 8.39 -8.04 1.36
CA ILE A 147 7.98 -8.46 0.02
C ILE A 147 7.45 -7.26 -0.74
N SER A 148 8.24 -6.76 -1.69
CA SER A 148 7.81 -5.68 -2.58
C SER A 148 8.61 -5.66 -3.88
N LEU A 149 7.98 -5.17 -4.95
CA LEU A 149 8.60 -4.91 -6.26
C LEU A 149 8.73 -3.41 -6.46
N ASN A 150 9.83 -2.94 -7.05
CA ASN A 150 9.91 -1.54 -7.52
C ASN A 150 9.25 -1.40 -8.90
N LYS A 151 7.94 -1.69 -8.95
CA LYS A 151 7.11 -1.61 -10.15
C LYS A 151 5.70 -1.16 -9.79
N GLY A 152 4.96 -0.66 -10.80
CA GLY A 152 3.55 -0.33 -10.71
C GLY A 152 2.74 -1.04 -11.78
N TYR A 153 1.53 -1.44 -11.42
CA TYR A 153 0.59 -2.12 -12.32
C TYR A 153 -0.80 -1.50 -12.23
N PRO A 154 -1.54 -1.40 -13.34
CA PRO A 154 -2.90 -0.87 -13.33
C PRO A 154 -3.80 -1.71 -12.42
N ILE A 155 -4.62 -1.03 -11.61
CA ILE A 155 -5.50 -1.69 -10.65
C ILE A 155 -6.71 -2.27 -11.35
N LYS A 156 -6.88 -3.58 -11.28
CA LYS A 156 -8.08 -4.29 -11.73
C LYS A 156 -9.23 -4.16 -10.74
N GLY A 157 -8.93 -4.30 -9.46
CA GLY A 157 -9.92 -4.15 -8.41
C GLY A 157 -9.34 -4.23 -7.01
N ILE A 158 -10.13 -3.80 -6.03
CA ILE A 158 -9.83 -3.82 -4.61
C ILE A 158 -10.88 -4.66 -3.89
N CYS A 159 -10.45 -5.69 -3.16
CA CYS A 159 -11.32 -6.61 -2.44
C CYS A 159 -11.08 -6.49 -0.92
N PHE A 160 -12.15 -6.21 -0.17
CA PHE A 160 -12.13 -6.27 1.28
C PHE A 160 -12.43 -7.68 1.75
N LEU A 161 -11.46 -8.28 2.49
CA LEU A 161 -11.57 -9.65 2.98
C LEU A 161 -12.12 -9.70 4.40
N ASP A 162 -12.93 -10.70 4.66
CA ASP A 162 -13.28 -11.17 5.99
C ASP A 162 -13.34 -12.70 5.99
N ARG A 163 -13.33 -13.32 7.17
CA ARG A 163 -13.37 -14.78 7.30
C ARG A 163 -14.79 -15.29 7.11
N GLY A 164 -14.95 -16.35 6.31
CA GLY A 164 -16.27 -16.96 6.09
C GLY A 164 -16.30 -18.02 4.97
N ASN A 165 -17.47 -18.25 4.42
CA ASN A 165 -17.80 -19.39 3.55
C ASN A 165 -17.66 -19.05 2.06
N ASN A 166 -16.55 -18.50 1.61
CA ASN A 166 -16.24 -18.27 0.20
C ASN A 166 -17.39 -17.64 -0.62
N GLU A 167 -17.72 -16.41 -0.28
CA GLU A 167 -18.70 -15.59 -0.98
C GLU A 167 -18.03 -14.27 -1.41
N ILE A 168 -18.25 -13.82 -2.64
CA ILE A 168 -17.75 -12.54 -3.13
C ILE A 168 -18.87 -11.77 -3.79
N LYS A 169 -18.90 -10.45 -3.58
CA LYS A 169 -19.84 -9.53 -4.22
C LYS A 169 -19.17 -8.24 -4.62
N LYS A 170 -19.62 -7.65 -5.72
CA LYS A 170 -19.24 -6.28 -6.09
C LYS A 170 -19.91 -5.28 -5.16
N LEU A 171 -19.18 -4.24 -4.76
CA LEU A 171 -19.67 -3.15 -3.92
C LEU A 171 -19.99 -1.92 -4.76
N THR A 172 -20.99 -1.16 -4.32
CA THR A 172 -21.17 0.22 -4.77
C THR A 172 -20.12 1.13 -4.12
N ALA A 173 -19.88 2.31 -4.69
CA ALA A 173 -18.99 3.32 -4.09
C ALA A 173 -19.37 3.63 -2.63
N GLN A 174 -20.66 3.79 -2.34
CA GLN A 174 -21.17 4.04 -1.00
C GLN A 174 -20.81 2.90 -0.02
N GLN A 175 -20.92 1.65 -0.45
CA GLN A 175 -20.58 0.48 0.38
C GLN A 175 -19.07 0.34 0.60
N ALA A 176 -18.26 0.75 -0.36
CA ALA A 176 -16.80 0.65 -0.30
C ALA A 176 -16.15 1.81 0.49
N MET A 177 -16.83 2.95 0.65
CA MET A 177 -16.29 4.17 1.27
C MET A 177 -15.71 3.92 2.68
N THR A 178 -16.52 3.41 3.59
CA THR A 178 -16.09 3.19 4.98
C THR A 178 -14.96 2.15 5.09
N PRO A 179 -15.02 0.96 4.45
CA PRO A 179 -13.89 0.04 4.43
C PRO A 179 -12.61 0.66 3.87
N LEU A 180 -12.69 1.39 2.75
CA LEU A 180 -11.54 2.04 2.13
C LEU A 180 -10.90 3.07 3.06
N PHE A 181 -11.71 3.98 3.62
CA PHE A 181 -11.25 5.04 4.50
C PHE A 181 -10.60 4.52 5.79
N ASN A 182 -11.08 3.38 6.30
CA ASN A 182 -10.51 2.73 7.48
C ASN A 182 -9.14 2.08 7.24
N GLN A 183 -8.77 1.83 5.99
CA GLN A 183 -7.52 1.15 5.62
C GLN A 183 -6.49 2.11 5.00
N THR A 184 -6.67 3.42 5.16
CA THR A 184 -5.70 4.44 4.73
C THR A 184 -5.10 5.20 5.91
N ILE A 185 -4.04 5.97 5.67
CA ILE A 185 -3.47 6.88 6.68
C ILE A 185 -4.25 8.18 6.66
N ARG A 186 -4.77 8.58 7.81
CA ARG A 186 -5.42 9.86 8.03
C ARG A 186 -4.39 10.89 8.48
N PRO A 187 -4.16 11.96 7.72
CA PRO A 187 -3.31 13.06 8.15
C PRO A 187 -3.96 13.84 9.31
N ASP A 188 -3.11 14.44 10.16
CA ASP A 188 -3.57 15.34 11.23
C ASP A 188 -3.80 16.78 10.72
N ASP A 189 -3.33 17.09 9.53
CA ASP A 189 -3.43 18.39 8.84
C ASP A 189 -4.70 18.44 8.00
N GLU A 190 -5.51 19.49 8.17
CA GLU A 190 -6.81 19.64 7.52
C GLU A 190 -6.68 19.67 5.99
N SER A 191 -5.72 20.43 5.46
CA SER A 191 -5.51 20.53 4.02
C SER A 191 -5.12 19.19 3.37
N LYS A 192 -4.37 18.36 4.07
CA LYS A 192 -4.06 17.01 3.62
C LYS A 192 -5.23 16.04 3.80
N MET A 193 -6.09 16.29 4.79
CA MET A 193 -7.33 15.52 4.94
C MET A 193 -8.28 15.77 3.77
N ASP A 194 -8.41 17.01 3.32
CA ASP A 194 -9.21 17.37 2.14
C ASP A 194 -8.68 16.63 0.90
N LEU A 195 -7.35 16.67 0.69
CA LEU A 195 -6.71 15.88 -0.39
C LEU A 195 -7.01 14.38 -0.28
N LEU A 196 -6.97 13.82 0.93
CA LEU A 196 -7.30 12.41 1.12
C LEU A 196 -8.76 12.12 0.74
N CYS A 197 -9.71 12.97 1.14
CA CYS A 197 -11.11 12.82 0.77
C CYS A 197 -11.29 12.87 -0.76
N GLU A 198 -10.66 13.83 -1.44
CA GLU A 198 -10.67 13.90 -2.91
C GLU A 198 -10.10 12.63 -3.56
N ARG A 199 -8.97 12.08 -3.04
CA ARG A 199 -8.38 10.84 -3.58
C ARG A 199 -9.27 9.63 -3.35
N VAL A 200 -9.93 9.54 -2.20
CA VAL A 200 -10.89 8.47 -1.88
C VAL A 200 -12.11 8.54 -2.80
N GLU A 201 -12.68 9.72 -3.00
CA GLU A 201 -13.84 9.92 -3.88
C GLU A 201 -13.50 9.56 -5.34
N ASP A 202 -12.37 10.05 -5.86
CA ASP A 202 -11.95 9.78 -7.23
C ASP A 202 -11.61 8.28 -7.42
N LEU A 203 -10.96 7.63 -6.43
CA LEU A 203 -10.70 6.18 -6.47
C LEU A 203 -12.00 5.37 -6.48
N LEU A 204 -12.98 5.75 -5.66
CA LEU A 204 -14.29 5.09 -5.62
C LEU A 204 -15.06 5.20 -6.93
N ALA A 205 -14.87 6.29 -7.67
CA ALA A 205 -15.52 6.51 -8.97
C ALA A 205 -14.87 5.73 -10.12
N ASN A 206 -13.56 5.39 -10.00
CA ASN A 206 -12.77 4.89 -11.14
C ASN A 206 -12.28 3.44 -10.98
N VAL A 207 -12.39 2.84 -9.79
CA VAL A 207 -11.91 1.47 -9.51
C VAL A 207 -13.07 0.60 -9.03
N SER A 208 -13.05 -0.68 -9.40
CA SER A 208 -14.04 -1.67 -8.92
C SER A 208 -13.70 -2.16 -7.52
N PHE A 209 -14.71 -2.21 -6.66
CA PHE A 209 -14.58 -2.68 -5.29
C PHE A 209 -15.40 -3.94 -5.04
N TYR A 210 -14.88 -4.82 -4.18
CA TYR A 210 -15.50 -6.09 -3.83
C TYR A 210 -15.42 -6.32 -2.32
N ALA A 211 -16.34 -7.12 -1.78
CA ALA A 211 -16.25 -7.69 -0.46
C ALA A 211 -16.26 -9.22 -0.58
N MET A 212 -15.40 -9.88 0.16
CA MET A 212 -15.29 -11.33 0.13
C MET A 212 -15.24 -11.90 1.55
N LEU A 213 -16.12 -12.86 1.82
CA LEU A 213 -15.96 -13.81 2.91
C LEU A 213 -15.14 -14.97 2.37
N CYS A 214 -14.01 -15.31 2.98
CA CYS A 214 -13.15 -16.35 2.46
C CYS A 214 -12.52 -17.23 3.56
N ASP A 215 -12.28 -18.47 3.20
CA ASP A 215 -11.34 -19.36 3.86
C ASP A 215 -9.94 -19.26 3.22
N THR A 216 -9.03 -20.18 3.55
CA THR A 216 -7.65 -20.24 3.01
C THR A 216 -7.50 -21.15 1.80
N SER A 217 -8.60 -21.59 1.19
CA SER A 217 -8.58 -22.57 0.09
C SER A 217 -8.21 -21.94 -1.26
N GLU A 218 -7.68 -22.75 -2.17
CA GLU A 218 -7.47 -22.38 -3.57
C GLU A 218 -8.79 -21.97 -4.26
N LYS A 219 -9.93 -22.57 -3.83
CA LYS A 219 -11.25 -22.18 -4.33
C LYS A 219 -11.56 -20.71 -4.07
N ALA A 220 -11.20 -20.20 -2.88
CA ALA A 220 -11.36 -18.78 -2.55
C ALA A 220 -10.55 -17.88 -3.50
N VAL A 221 -9.30 -18.25 -3.78
CA VAL A 221 -8.42 -17.52 -4.71
C VAL A 221 -9.01 -17.48 -6.13
N LYS A 222 -9.43 -18.63 -6.65
CA LYS A 222 -10.05 -18.71 -8.00
C LYS A 222 -11.35 -17.92 -8.09
N MET A 223 -12.16 -17.94 -7.04
CA MET A 223 -13.40 -17.16 -6.97
C MET A 223 -13.10 -15.64 -6.98
N ALA A 224 -12.09 -15.18 -6.27
CA ALA A 224 -11.65 -13.78 -6.29
C ALA A 224 -11.19 -13.38 -7.70
N TYR A 225 -10.32 -14.17 -8.32
CA TYR A 225 -9.85 -13.93 -9.69
C TYR A 225 -11.01 -13.87 -10.70
N ASP A 226 -11.90 -14.87 -10.69
CA ASP A 226 -13.01 -14.96 -11.65
C ASP A 226 -14.00 -13.79 -11.53
N MET A 227 -14.18 -13.24 -10.34
CA MET A 227 -15.06 -12.10 -10.12
C MET A 227 -14.40 -10.75 -10.47
N MET A 228 -13.08 -10.65 -10.28
CA MET A 228 -12.35 -9.38 -10.42
C MET A 228 -11.75 -9.16 -11.82
N LYS A 229 -11.56 -10.24 -12.61
CA LYS A 229 -10.98 -10.18 -13.99
C LYS A 229 -11.84 -9.45 -15.01
#